data_6fb4fcc4ccb95c46940149493e99a540
#
_entry.id   6fb4fcc4ccb95c46940149493e99a540
#
_cell.length_a   1.000
_cell.length_b   1.000
_cell.length_c   1.000
_cell.angle_alpha   90.00
_cell.angle_beta   90.00
_cell.angle_gamma   90.00
#
_symmetry.space_group_name_H-M   'P 1'
#
loop_
_entity.id
_entity.type
_entity.pdbx_description
1 polymer ?
#
loop_
_entity_poly.entity_id
_entity_poly.type
_entity_poly.pdbx_seq_one_letter_code
_entity_poly.pdbx_strand_id
1 'polypeptide(L)'
;MPATVKQFEAEIISRHPKIEFHCYLSSKHANQSICTLCRELPNLCLAGYWWHNFFPNSIAQVIDERLDMLPTNRQIGFFSDAYCVEWLYAKSKLVRMELAKALVARIARGQYTLDGAVEIAKKLLQETPKHLLGLNC
;
A
#
# COMPACT_ATOMS: atom_id res chain seq x y z
N MET A 1 -5.90 1.47 16.97
CA MET A 1 -5.29 0.24 17.53
C MET A 1 -4.91 0.50 18.97
N PRO A 2 -5.20 -0.43 19.92
CA PRO A 2 -4.68 -0.31 21.27
C PRO A 2 -3.15 -0.26 21.23
N ALA A 3 -2.54 0.55 22.11
CA ALA A 3 -1.08 0.71 22.16
C ALA A 3 -0.33 -0.62 22.31
N THR A 4 -0.93 -1.59 23.02
CA THR A 4 -0.40 -2.93 23.24
C THR A 4 -0.22 -3.78 21.98
N VAL A 5 -1.13 -3.70 21.00
CA VAL A 5 -1.03 -4.47 19.74
C VAL A 5 0.07 -3.89 18.86
N LYS A 6 0.14 -2.57 18.73
CA LYS A 6 1.18 -1.89 17.97
C LYS A 6 2.58 -2.17 18.53
N GLN A 7 2.70 -2.22 19.83
CA GLN A 7 3.95 -2.49 20.54
C GLN A 7 4.40 -3.95 20.34
N PHE A 8 3.47 -4.90 20.37
CA PHE A 8 3.73 -6.32 20.14
C PHE A 8 4.18 -6.59 18.70
N GLU A 9 3.49 -6.00 17.70
CA GLU A 9 3.87 -6.12 16.29
C GLU A 9 5.27 -5.55 16.04
N ALA A 10 5.56 -4.35 16.56
CA ALA A 10 6.86 -3.72 16.43
C ALA A 10 7.99 -4.57 17.06
N GLU A 11 7.72 -5.18 18.20
CA GLU A 11 8.69 -6.01 18.90
C GLU A 11 9.01 -7.31 18.14
N ILE A 12 8.02 -7.98 17.55
CA ILE A 12 8.25 -9.17 16.72
C ILE A 12 9.05 -8.82 15.47
N ILE A 13 8.66 -7.79 14.74
CA ILE A 13 9.29 -7.39 13.49
C ILE A 13 10.74 -6.96 13.72
N SER A 14 11.00 -6.19 14.76
CA SER A 14 12.36 -5.73 15.10
C SER A 14 13.31 -6.84 15.53
N ARG A 15 12.80 -7.92 16.13
CA ARG A 15 13.59 -9.09 16.52
C ARG A 15 14.01 -9.96 15.33
N HIS A 16 13.38 -9.78 14.18
CA HIS A 16 13.63 -10.57 12.97
C HIS A 16 14.03 -9.71 11.77
N PRO A 17 15.15 -8.97 11.82
CA PRO A 17 15.53 -7.98 10.81
C PRO A 17 15.84 -8.58 9.42
N LYS A 18 16.06 -9.90 9.35
CA LYS A 18 16.31 -10.63 8.09
C LYS A 18 15.03 -11.15 7.42
N ILE A 19 13.87 -11.05 8.10
CA ILE A 19 12.58 -11.47 7.58
C ILE A 19 11.84 -10.23 7.07
N GLU A 20 11.36 -10.28 5.85
CA GLU A 20 10.49 -9.27 5.29
C GLU A 20 9.03 -9.53 5.70
N PHE A 21 8.39 -8.51 6.27
CA PHE A 21 7.00 -8.59 6.73
C PHE A 21 6.11 -7.77 5.80
N HIS A 22 5.08 -8.41 5.27
CA HIS A 22 4.07 -7.75 4.45
C HIS A 22 2.77 -7.64 5.23
N CYS A 23 2.42 -6.43 5.63
CA CYS A 23 1.24 -6.18 6.47
C CYS A 23 0.02 -5.84 5.62
N TYR A 24 -1.09 -6.53 5.88
CA TYR A 24 -2.41 -6.31 5.29
C TYR A 24 -3.34 -5.76 6.36
N LEU A 25 -3.94 -4.61 6.12
CA LEU A 25 -4.76 -3.93 7.12
C LEU A 25 -6.25 -4.23 6.92
N SER A 26 -6.89 -4.76 7.93
CA SER A 26 -8.33 -4.98 7.96
C SER A 26 -9.14 -3.71 8.25
N SER A 27 -8.50 -2.64 8.71
CA SER A 27 -9.15 -1.38 9.03
C SER A 27 -8.34 -0.19 8.53
N LYS A 28 -8.98 0.72 7.80
CA LYS A 28 -8.37 1.98 7.35
C LYS A 28 -7.94 2.88 8.52
N HIS A 29 -8.58 2.78 9.67
CA HIS A 29 -8.23 3.57 10.85
C HIS A 29 -6.84 3.24 11.42
N ALA A 30 -6.32 2.05 11.14
CA ALA A 30 -4.97 1.67 11.52
C ALA A 30 -3.89 2.16 10.52
N ASN A 31 -4.28 2.68 9.36
CA ASN A 31 -3.36 2.96 8.25
C ASN A 31 -2.25 3.93 8.64
N GLN A 32 -2.56 5.08 9.22
CA GLN A 32 -1.56 6.07 9.63
C GLN A 32 -0.57 5.50 10.66
N SER A 33 -1.09 4.77 11.65
CA SER A 33 -0.26 4.15 12.69
C SER A 33 0.74 3.14 12.12
N ILE A 34 0.30 2.32 11.17
CA ILE A 34 1.18 1.34 10.55
C ILE A 34 2.12 1.99 9.51
N CYS A 35 1.70 3.04 8.82
CA CYS A 35 2.61 3.83 7.99
C CYS A 35 3.78 4.40 8.81
N THR A 36 3.52 4.92 10.00
CA THR A 36 4.57 5.37 10.91
C THR A 36 5.52 4.22 11.25
N LEU A 37 4.96 3.05 11.59
CA LEU A 37 5.75 1.87 11.92
C LEU A 37 6.63 1.39 10.73
N CYS A 38 6.07 1.40 9.51
CA CYS A 38 6.82 1.08 8.30
C CYS A 38 8.01 2.00 8.03
N ARG A 39 7.95 3.24 8.48
CA ARG A 39 9.08 4.18 8.38
C ARG A 39 10.20 3.85 9.35
N GLU A 40 9.87 3.32 10.51
CA GLU A 40 10.82 2.97 11.57
C GLU A 40 11.43 1.59 11.37
N LEU A 41 10.64 0.63 10.83
CA LEU A 41 11.06 -0.76 10.65
C LEU A 41 11.41 -1.04 9.18
N PRO A 42 12.71 -1.22 8.85
CA PRO A 42 13.16 -1.36 7.46
C PRO A 42 12.66 -2.64 6.77
N ASN A 43 12.23 -3.62 7.49
CA ASN A 43 11.74 -4.90 7.00
C ASN A 43 10.20 -5.04 7.03
N LEU A 44 9.47 -3.92 7.16
CA LEU A 44 8.01 -3.90 7.12
C LEU A 44 7.52 -3.16 5.87
N CYS A 45 6.62 -3.77 5.10
CA CYS A 45 5.94 -3.21 3.95
C CYS A 45 4.42 -3.28 4.12
N LEU A 46 3.69 -2.32 3.54
CA LEU A 46 2.23 -2.38 3.47
C LEU A 46 1.76 -2.91 2.13
N ALA A 47 0.79 -3.82 2.15
CA ALA A 47 0.28 -4.44 0.95
C ALA A 47 -1.23 -4.22 0.78
N GLY A 48 -1.60 -3.76 -0.40
CA GLY A 48 -2.96 -3.67 -0.87
C GLY A 48 -3.95 -2.97 0.06
N TYR A 49 -5.23 -3.24 -0.18
CA TYR A 49 -6.36 -2.58 0.51
C TYR A 49 -7.35 -3.63 1.00
N TRP A 50 -6.86 -4.68 1.64
CA TRP A 50 -7.66 -5.77 2.16
C TRP A 50 -8.82 -5.27 3.04
N TRP A 51 -9.97 -5.94 2.97
CA TRP A 51 -11.29 -5.61 3.49
C TRP A 51 -11.97 -4.40 2.84
N HIS A 52 -11.25 -3.36 2.39
CA HIS A 52 -11.87 -2.24 1.71
C HIS A 52 -11.68 -2.25 0.19
N ASN A 53 -11.28 -3.38 -0.37
CA ASN A 53 -11.13 -3.56 -1.82
C ASN A 53 -12.41 -3.34 -2.65
N PHE A 54 -13.56 -3.24 -2.01
CA PHE A 54 -14.86 -2.94 -2.63
C PHE A 54 -15.35 -1.52 -2.35
N PHE A 55 -14.65 -0.73 -1.55
CA PHE A 55 -15.10 0.57 -1.07
C PHE A 55 -14.22 1.69 -1.64
N PRO A 56 -14.63 2.34 -2.78
CA PRO A 56 -13.81 3.35 -3.46
C PRO A 56 -13.30 4.45 -2.53
N ASN A 57 -14.17 5.00 -1.69
CA ASN A 57 -13.79 6.08 -0.77
C ASN A 57 -12.76 5.65 0.27
N SER A 58 -12.84 4.40 0.75
CA SER A 58 -11.84 3.89 1.69
C SER A 58 -10.49 3.67 1.00
N ILE A 59 -10.50 3.15 -0.22
CA ILE A 59 -9.29 2.98 -1.04
C ILE A 59 -8.65 4.34 -1.30
N ALA A 60 -9.43 5.34 -1.74
CA ALA A 60 -8.94 6.69 -2.03
C ALA A 60 -8.25 7.33 -0.82
N GLN A 61 -8.86 7.25 0.37
CA GLN A 61 -8.29 7.78 1.60
C GLN A 61 -6.96 7.09 1.97
N VAL A 62 -6.92 5.76 1.89
CA VAL A 62 -5.72 4.99 2.20
C VAL A 62 -4.60 5.26 1.21
N ILE A 63 -4.91 5.40 -0.09
CA ILE A 63 -3.94 5.79 -1.12
C ILE A 63 -3.34 7.16 -0.81
N ASP A 64 -4.17 8.16 -0.53
CA ASP A 64 -3.70 9.51 -0.22
C ASP A 64 -2.76 9.53 0.98
N GLU A 65 -3.13 8.88 2.07
CA GLU A 65 -2.28 8.78 3.26
C GLU A 65 -0.95 8.08 2.97
N ARG A 66 -0.98 6.97 2.23
CA ARG A 66 0.25 6.21 1.92
C ARG A 66 1.18 6.94 0.95
N LEU A 67 0.63 7.70 0.00
CA LEU A 67 1.43 8.54 -0.90
C LEU A 67 2.15 9.67 -0.15
N ASP A 68 1.59 10.16 0.95
CA ASP A 68 2.24 11.16 1.80
C ASP A 68 3.24 10.55 2.78
N MET A 69 2.95 9.37 3.30
CA MET A 69 3.67 8.83 4.44
C MET A 69 4.76 7.81 4.07
N LEU A 70 4.64 7.13 2.92
CA LEU A 70 5.51 6.03 2.56
C LEU A 70 6.17 6.21 1.19
N PRO A 71 7.44 5.84 1.06
CA PRO A 71 8.07 5.71 -0.24
C PRO A 71 7.50 4.50 -1.02
N THR A 72 7.63 4.54 -2.35
CA THR A 72 7.04 3.52 -3.24
C THR A 72 7.58 2.12 -3.02
N ASN A 73 8.83 1.99 -2.56
CA ASN A 73 9.47 0.70 -2.29
C ASN A 73 9.03 0.01 -0.98
N ARG A 74 8.10 0.63 -0.25
CA ARG A 74 7.57 0.12 1.03
C ARG A 74 6.09 -0.21 0.95
N GLN A 75 5.52 -0.21 -0.24
CA GLN A 75 4.10 -0.48 -0.43
C GLN A 75 3.83 -1.25 -1.71
N ILE A 76 2.98 -2.25 -1.60
CA ILE A 76 2.41 -3.00 -2.72
C ILE A 76 1.05 -2.37 -3.02
N GLY A 77 0.89 -1.79 -4.21
CA GLY A 77 -0.28 -1.00 -4.57
C GLY A 77 -1.54 -1.79 -4.88
N PHE A 78 -1.45 -3.12 -4.99
CA PHE A 78 -2.61 -3.96 -5.23
C PHE A 78 -2.45 -5.35 -4.63
N PHE A 79 -3.48 -5.80 -3.95
CA PHE A 79 -3.67 -7.16 -3.45
C PHE A 79 -5.15 -7.50 -3.61
N SER A 80 -5.45 -8.61 -4.27
CA SER A 80 -6.83 -8.89 -4.68
C SER A 80 -7.69 -9.50 -3.58
N ASP A 81 -7.16 -10.43 -2.80
CA ASP A 81 -7.95 -11.28 -1.90
C ASP A 81 -9.20 -11.83 -2.61
N ALA A 82 -8.99 -12.34 -3.82
CA ALA A 82 -10.07 -12.78 -4.68
C ALA A 82 -10.34 -14.27 -4.53
N TYR A 83 -11.61 -14.63 -4.27
CA TYR A 83 -12.07 -16.02 -4.23
C TYR A 83 -12.44 -16.56 -5.61
N CYS A 84 -12.62 -15.69 -6.60
CA CYS A 84 -12.90 -16.05 -7.99
C CYS A 84 -12.22 -15.08 -8.94
N VAL A 85 -12.02 -15.52 -10.20
CA VAL A 85 -11.26 -14.79 -11.22
C VAL A 85 -11.92 -13.44 -11.58
N GLU A 86 -13.24 -13.39 -11.59
CA GLU A 86 -14.01 -12.19 -11.91
C GLU A 86 -13.73 -11.06 -10.92
N TRP A 87 -13.55 -11.38 -9.66
CA TRP A 87 -13.21 -10.39 -8.63
C TRP A 87 -11.83 -9.78 -8.84
N LEU A 88 -10.89 -10.57 -9.32
CA LEU A 88 -9.54 -10.08 -9.60
C LEU A 88 -9.56 -8.88 -10.56
N TYR A 89 -10.28 -9.03 -11.67
CA TYR A 89 -10.40 -7.95 -12.66
C TYR A 89 -11.09 -6.71 -12.07
N ALA A 90 -12.25 -6.90 -11.45
CA ALA A 90 -13.04 -5.81 -10.91
C ALA A 90 -12.27 -5.03 -9.82
N LYS A 91 -11.65 -5.72 -8.87
CA LYS A 91 -10.85 -5.11 -7.80
C LYS A 91 -9.62 -4.39 -8.35
N SER A 92 -8.91 -5.00 -9.30
CA SER A 92 -7.74 -4.38 -9.95
C SER A 92 -8.12 -3.09 -10.68
N LYS A 93 -9.22 -3.11 -11.43
CA LYS A 93 -9.72 -1.93 -12.13
C LYS A 93 -10.07 -0.82 -11.15
N LEU A 94 -10.78 -1.14 -10.07
CA LEU A 94 -11.18 -0.18 -9.05
C LEU A 94 -9.96 0.50 -8.40
N VAL A 95 -8.99 -0.28 -7.94
CA VAL A 95 -7.78 0.26 -7.30
C VAL A 95 -6.99 1.14 -8.26
N ARG A 96 -6.83 0.72 -9.52
CA ARG A 96 -6.14 1.53 -10.55
C ARG A 96 -6.85 2.85 -10.82
N MET A 97 -8.19 2.85 -10.82
CA MET A 97 -8.97 4.08 -10.98
C MET A 97 -8.77 5.03 -9.81
N GLU A 98 -8.82 4.55 -8.58
CA GLU A 98 -8.64 5.41 -7.40
C GLU A 98 -7.19 5.91 -7.29
N LEU A 99 -6.20 5.08 -7.62
CA LEU A 99 -4.80 5.53 -7.71
C LEU A 99 -4.62 6.61 -8.78
N ALA A 100 -5.20 6.45 -9.97
CA ALA A 100 -5.12 7.45 -11.02
C ALA A 100 -5.76 8.78 -10.58
N LYS A 101 -6.92 8.77 -9.93
CA LYS A 101 -7.56 9.97 -9.39
C LYS A 101 -6.67 10.67 -8.36
N ALA A 102 -6.08 9.93 -7.44
CA ALA A 102 -5.17 10.48 -6.43
C ALA A 102 -3.95 11.14 -7.07
N LEU A 103 -3.32 10.48 -8.04
CA LEU A 103 -2.15 11.01 -8.76
C LEU A 103 -2.50 12.25 -9.58
N VAL A 104 -3.63 12.26 -10.29
CA VAL A 104 -4.11 13.45 -11.03
C VAL A 104 -4.38 14.62 -10.09
N ALA A 105 -5.01 14.39 -8.95
CA ALA A 105 -5.22 15.44 -7.95
C ALA A 105 -3.90 16.04 -7.44
N ARG A 106 -2.85 15.24 -7.27
CA ARG A 106 -1.52 15.71 -6.87
C ARG A 106 -0.79 16.46 -7.96
N ILE A 107 -0.95 16.07 -9.22
CA ILE A 107 -0.45 16.84 -10.38
C ILE A 107 -1.13 18.22 -10.41
N ALA A 108 -2.46 18.26 -10.26
CA ALA A 108 -3.22 19.50 -10.27
C ALA A 108 -2.81 20.48 -9.13
N ARG A 109 -2.36 19.92 -7.99
CA ARG A 109 -1.81 20.70 -6.86
C ARG A 109 -0.32 21.09 -7.04
N GLY A 110 0.32 20.69 -8.14
CA GLY A 110 1.74 20.94 -8.37
C GLY A 110 2.70 20.10 -7.52
N GLN A 111 2.21 19.05 -6.87
CA GLN A 111 3.03 18.17 -6.03
C GLN A 111 3.83 17.16 -6.85
N TYR A 112 3.29 16.71 -7.97
CA TYR A 112 3.93 15.76 -8.89
C TYR A 112 3.93 16.28 -10.32
N THR A 113 4.94 15.90 -11.10
CA THR A 113 4.89 15.98 -12.55
C THR A 113 4.13 14.80 -13.13
N LEU A 114 3.69 14.89 -14.38
CA LEU A 114 3.02 13.76 -15.05
C LEU A 114 3.94 12.52 -15.11
N ASP A 115 5.19 12.70 -15.50
CA ASP A 115 6.16 11.60 -15.60
C ASP A 115 6.42 10.97 -14.22
N GLY A 116 6.56 11.80 -13.18
CA GLY A 116 6.73 11.33 -11.81
C GLY A 116 5.52 10.53 -11.32
N ALA A 117 4.31 10.95 -11.63
CA ALA A 117 3.09 10.23 -11.28
C ALA A 117 2.98 8.88 -12.00
N VAL A 118 3.34 8.82 -13.28
CA VAL A 118 3.38 7.57 -14.06
C VAL A 118 4.42 6.61 -13.47
N GLU A 119 5.58 7.11 -13.10
CA GLU A 119 6.64 6.31 -12.47
C GLU A 119 6.20 5.75 -11.11
N ILE A 120 5.53 6.56 -10.28
CA ILE A 120 4.94 6.11 -9.01
C ILE A 120 3.94 4.98 -9.26
N ALA A 121 3.04 5.14 -10.24
CA ALA A 121 2.06 4.10 -10.56
C ALA A 121 2.71 2.77 -10.98
N LYS A 122 3.75 2.82 -11.83
CA LYS A 122 4.53 1.64 -12.23
C LYS A 122 5.18 0.96 -11.04
N LYS A 123 5.83 1.73 -10.17
CA LYS A 123 6.47 1.19 -8.96
C LYS A 123 5.45 0.50 -8.08
N LEU A 124 4.36 1.16 -7.74
CA LEU A 124 3.34 0.61 -6.84
C LEU A 124 2.67 -0.65 -7.37
N LEU A 125 2.36 -0.69 -8.68
CA LEU A 125 1.56 -1.76 -9.28
C LEU A 125 2.39 -2.91 -9.86
N GLN A 126 3.68 -2.70 -10.12
CA GLN A 126 4.50 -3.68 -10.82
C GLN A 126 5.90 -3.86 -10.23
N GLU A 127 6.72 -2.82 -10.19
CA GLU A 127 8.14 -2.97 -9.86
C GLU A 127 8.37 -3.36 -8.40
N THR A 128 7.76 -2.63 -7.47
CA THR A 128 7.88 -2.93 -6.04
C THR A 128 7.31 -4.30 -5.68
N PRO A 129 6.10 -4.69 -6.11
CA PRO A 129 5.61 -6.04 -5.90
C PRO A 129 6.53 -7.12 -6.47
N LYS A 130 7.06 -6.94 -7.68
CA LYS A 130 8.01 -7.88 -8.28
C LYS A 130 9.27 -8.05 -7.43
N HIS A 131 9.84 -6.94 -6.99
CA HIS A 131 11.05 -6.94 -6.17
C HIS A 131 10.80 -7.62 -4.81
N LEU A 132 9.77 -7.17 -4.08
CA LEU A 132 9.46 -7.66 -2.74
C LEU A 132 9.02 -9.14 -2.72
N LEU A 133 8.40 -9.63 -3.79
CA LEU A 133 7.94 -11.01 -3.88
C LEU A 133 8.91 -11.92 -4.63
N GLY A 134 10.08 -11.41 -5.05
CA GLY A 134 11.09 -12.19 -5.77
C GLY A 134 10.63 -12.71 -7.14
N LEU A 135 9.73 -12.01 -7.81
CA LEU A 135 9.17 -12.41 -9.09
C LEU A 135 10.11 -12.01 -10.25
N ASN A 136 10.76 -12.98 -10.85
CA ASN A 136 11.65 -12.81 -12.01
C ASN A 136 10.88 -12.97 -13.32
N CYS A 137 9.85 -12.17 -13.59
CA CYS A 137 9.09 -12.17 -14.84
C CYS A 137 9.17 -10.83 -15.58
#